data_094fdb80eb41e6d443023beca13be26e
#
_entry.id   094fdb80eb41e6d443023beca13be26e
#
_cell.length_a   1.000
_cell.length_b   1.000
_cell.length_c   1.000
_cell.angle_alpha   90.00
_cell.angle_beta   90.00
_cell.angle_gamma   90.00
#
_symmetry.space_group_name_H-M   'P 1'
#
loop_
_entity.id
_entity.type
_entity.pdbx_description
1 polymer ?
#
loop_
_entity_poly.entity_id
_entity_poly.type
_entity_poly.pdbx_seq_one_letter_code
_entity_poly.pdbx_strand_id
1 'polypeptide(L)'
;HPQVITAGRRINDNVGIYVANQVVKLMINKGQAIKGAKTLILGVTFKENCPDIRNSKVIDVYNELLSFGMDIDVYDKQADYEEVKHEYGIGIIKEISIQYDAIILAVSHSDFAALDIESIKSKNGVVYDIKGFMNKSQVDERL
;
A
#
# COMPACT_ATOMS: atom_id res chain seq x y z
N HIS A 1 4.66 -7.90 -30.82
CA HIS A 1 4.45 -9.33 -30.86
C HIS A 1 3.49 -9.77 -29.76
N PRO A 2 2.45 -10.58 -30.06
CA PRO A 2 1.41 -10.92 -29.07
C PRO A 2 1.94 -11.58 -27.81
N GLN A 3 2.93 -12.45 -27.92
CA GLN A 3 3.49 -13.14 -26.75
C GLN A 3 4.25 -12.17 -25.83
N VAL A 4 4.96 -11.22 -26.40
CA VAL A 4 5.69 -10.19 -25.61
C VAL A 4 4.69 -9.29 -24.88
N ILE A 5 3.64 -8.86 -25.57
CA ILE A 5 2.59 -8.04 -24.96
C ILE A 5 1.91 -8.78 -23.81
N THR A 6 1.58 -10.06 -23.99
CA THR A 6 0.95 -10.89 -22.97
C THR A 6 1.88 -11.06 -21.76
N ALA A 7 3.18 -11.30 -21.98
CA ALA A 7 4.16 -11.44 -20.91
C ALA A 7 4.29 -10.12 -20.11
N GLY A 8 4.35 -8.97 -20.82
CA GLY A 8 4.39 -7.66 -20.18
C GLY A 8 3.18 -7.38 -19.32
N ARG A 9 1.98 -7.73 -19.78
CA ARG A 9 0.73 -7.59 -19.02
C ARG A 9 0.75 -8.46 -17.77
N ARG A 10 1.23 -9.71 -17.86
CA ARG A 10 1.34 -10.60 -16.69
C ARG A 10 2.27 -10.01 -15.64
N ILE A 11 3.40 -9.44 -16.04
CA ILE A 11 4.34 -8.80 -15.11
C ILE A 11 3.64 -7.64 -14.41
N ASN A 12 2.95 -6.76 -15.15
CA ASN A 12 2.22 -5.62 -14.58
C ASN A 12 1.08 -6.07 -13.66
N ASP A 13 0.32 -7.08 -14.06
CA ASP A 13 -0.80 -7.59 -13.27
C ASP A 13 -0.34 -8.25 -11.98
N ASN A 14 0.88 -8.80 -11.94
CA ASN A 14 1.44 -9.49 -10.78
C ASN A 14 2.24 -8.58 -9.84
N VAL A 15 2.44 -7.31 -10.17
CA VAL A 15 3.19 -6.37 -9.31
C VAL A 15 2.55 -6.24 -7.93
N GLY A 16 1.22 -6.15 -7.88
CA GLY A 16 0.50 -6.06 -6.60
C GLY A 16 0.73 -7.26 -5.71
N ILE A 17 0.67 -8.46 -6.29
CA ILE A 17 0.94 -9.71 -5.58
C ILE A 17 2.39 -9.76 -5.11
N TYR A 18 3.33 -9.37 -5.97
CA TYR A 18 4.75 -9.31 -5.64
C TYR A 18 5.01 -8.39 -4.43
N VAL A 19 4.47 -7.18 -4.47
CA VAL A 19 4.61 -6.20 -3.37
C VAL A 19 4.07 -6.78 -2.06
N ALA A 20 2.86 -7.34 -2.09
CA ALA A 20 2.24 -7.92 -0.91
C ALA A 20 3.11 -9.05 -0.32
N ASN A 21 3.65 -9.92 -1.16
CA ASN A 21 4.51 -11.00 -0.72
C ASN A 21 5.82 -10.48 -0.11
N GLN A 22 6.41 -9.42 -0.67
CA GLN A 22 7.61 -8.81 -0.12
C GLN A 22 7.35 -8.19 1.26
N VAL A 23 6.22 -7.53 1.43
CA VAL A 23 5.82 -6.97 2.73
C VAL A 23 5.69 -8.07 3.77
N VAL A 24 5.02 -9.17 3.42
CA VAL A 24 4.83 -10.31 4.34
C VAL A 24 6.18 -10.92 4.72
N LYS A 25 7.10 -11.08 3.77
CA LYS A 25 8.46 -11.60 4.05
C LYS A 25 9.22 -10.69 5.01
N LEU A 26 9.16 -9.39 4.82
CA LEU A 26 9.79 -8.43 5.73
C LEU A 26 9.23 -8.56 7.15
N MET A 27 7.92 -8.70 7.27
CA MET A 27 7.25 -8.84 8.57
C MET A 27 7.65 -10.15 9.26
N ILE A 28 7.69 -11.25 8.54
CA ILE A 28 8.12 -12.56 9.07
C ILE A 28 9.56 -12.47 9.57
N ASN A 29 10.44 -11.82 8.83
CA ASN A 29 11.84 -11.64 9.21
C ASN A 29 12.01 -10.81 10.49
N LYS A 30 11.05 -9.94 10.78
CA LYS A 30 11.04 -9.17 12.03
C LYS A 30 10.27 -9.86 13.16
N GLY A 31 9.82 -11.09 12.93
CA GLY A 31 9.12 -11.87 13.95
C GLY A 31 7.67 -11.49 14.16
N GLN A 32 7.05 -10.79 13.21
CA GLN A 32 5.68 -10.37 13.33
C GLN A 32 4.70 -11.49 12.93
N ALA A 33 3.57 -11.55 13.63
CA ALA A 33 2.42 -12.35 13.21
C ALA A 33 1.74 -11.64 12.04
N ILE A 34 1.33 -12.38 11.03
CA ILE A 34 0.71 -11.83 9.82
C ILE A 34 -0.80 -11.65 10.00
N LYS A 35 -1.49 -12.70 10.43
CA LYS A 35 -2.94 -12.65 10.60
C LYS A 35 -3.32 -11.60 11.65
N GLY A 36 -4.17 -10.67 11.26
CA GLY A 36 -4.61 -9.58 12.14
C GLY A 36 -3.62 -8.42 12.26
N ALA A 37 -2.49 -8.46 11.53
CA ALA A 37 -1.52 -7.37 11.58
C ALA A 37 -2.13 -6.07 11.07
N LYS A 38 -1.88 -4.98 11.79
CA LYS A 38 -2.38 -3.65 11.42
C LYS A 38 -1.55 -3.08 10.28
N THR A 39 -2.20 -2.85 9.14
CA THR A 39 -1.53 -2.44 7.90
C THR A 39 -2.12 -1.13 7.40
N LEU A 40 -1.25 -0.22 6.97
CA LEU A 40 -1.65 1.05 6.39
C LEU A 40 -1.18 1.14 4.94
N ILE A 41 -2.10 1.39 4.03
CA ILE A 41 -1.77 1.71 2.64
C ILE A 41 -1.96 3.20 2.43
N LEU A 42 -0.90 3.88 2.00
CA LEU A 42 -0.89 5.31 1.70
C LEU A 42 -1.09 5.50 0.20
N GLY A 43 -2.29 5.94 -0.17
CA GLY A 43 -2.66 6.21 -1.54
C GLY A 43 -3.43 5.07 -2.22
N VAL A 44 -4.49 5.43 -2.93
CA VAL A 44 -5.34 4.48 -3.67
C VAL A 44 -5.72 5.00 -5.05
N THR A 45 -5.32 6.24 -5.38
CA THR A 45 -5.62 6.82 -6.69
C THR A 45 -4.71 6.23 -7.77
N PHE A 46 -5.07 6.47 -9.02
CA PHE A 46 -4.33 5.97 -10.19
C PHE A 46 -2.89 6.51 -10.24
N LYS A 47 -2.71 7.80 -9.90
CA LYS A 47 -1.38 8.44 -9.88
C LYS A 47 -1.36 9.58 -8.85
N GLU A 48 -0.15 10.10 -8.60
CA GLU A 48 0.08 11.15 -7.61
C GLU A 48 -0.69 12.43 -7.92
N ASN A 49 -1.19 13.06 -6.85
CA ASN A 49 -1.88 14.35 -6.86
C ASN A 49 -3.06 14.40 -7.82
N CYS A 50 -3.74 13.28 -7.97
CA CYS A 50 -4.87 13.11 -8.89
C CYS A 50 -5.98 12.34 -8.15
N PRO A 51 -7.26 12.73 -8.29
CA PRO A 51 -8.36 12.04 -7.61
C PRO A 51 -8.87 10.79 -8.33
N ASP A 52 -8.40 10.49 -9.54
CA ASP A 52 -8.88 9.38 -10.34
C ASP A 52 -8.54 8.03 -9.70
N ILE A 53 -9.54 7.24 -9.38
CA ILE A 53 -9.36 5.92 -8.76
C ILE A 53 -9.50 4.76 -9.74
N ARG A 54 -9.79 5.03 -11.02
CA ARG A 54 -9.98 3.99 -12.03
C ARG A 54 -8.66 3.30 -12.33
N ASN A 55 -8.70 1.98 -12.51
CA ASN A 55 -7.53 1.16 -12.87
C ASN A 55 -6.37 1.26 -11.86
N SER A 56 -6.69 1.51 -10.59
CA SER A 56 -5.68 1.56 -9.54
C SER A 56 -5.11 0.16 -9.27
N LYS A 57 -3.79 0.02 -9.43
CA LYS A 57 -3.09 -1.24 -9.12
C LYS A 57 -2.93 -1.48 -7.63
N VAL A 58 -3.20 -0.46 -6.82
CA VAL A 58 -3.17 -0.56 -5.35
C VAL A 58 -4.20 -1.58 -4.85
N ILE A 59 -5.30 -1.73 -5.58
CA ILE A 59 -6.36 -2.68 -5.21
C ILE A 59 -5.82 -4.12 -5.20
N ASP A 60 -4.91 -4.45 -6.10
CA ASP A 60 -4.29 -5.78 -6.14
C ASP A 60 -3.44 -6.03 -4.88
N VAL A 61 -2.69 -5.01 -4.44
CA VAL A 61 -1.94 -5.07 -3.17
C VAL A 61 -2.90 -5.27 -1.99
N TYR A 62 -3.94 -4.47 -1.94
CA TYR A 62 -4.96 -4.53 -0.89
C TYR A 62 -5.57 -5.93 -0.79
N ASN A 63 -6.04 -6.46 -1.90
CA ASN A 63 -6.71 -7.76 -1.94
C ASN A 63 -5.77 -8.89 -1.54
N GLU A 64 -4.52 -8.85 -1.98
CA GLU A 64 -3.54 -9.88 -1.64
C GLU A 64 -3.20 -9.85 -0.15
N LEU A 65 -2.97 -8.67 0.42
CA LEU A 65 -2.72 -8.53 1.86
C LEU A 65 -3.93 -8.98 2.67
N LEU A 66 -5.13 -8.65 2.20
CA LEU A 66 -6.37 -9.09 2.84
C LEU A 66 -6.46 -10.62 2.88
N SER A 67 -6.00 -11.30 1.81
CA SER A 67 -6.01 -12.76 1.73
C SER A 67 -5.12 -13.41 2.78
N PHE A 68 -4.09 -12.71 3.27
CA PHE A 68 -3.25 -13.16 4.39
C PHE A 68 -3.90 -12.94 5.76
N GLY A 69 -5.09 -12.33 5.80
CA GLY A 69 -5.80 -12.06 7.04
C GLY A 69 -5.36 -10.80 7.77
N MET A 70 -4.67 -9.90 7.09
CA MET A 70 -4.23 -8.63 7.67
C MET A 70 -5.41 -7.66 7.80
N ASP A 71 -5.33 -6.76 8.78
CA ASP A 71 -6.32 -5.72 9.04
C ASP A 71 -5.82 -4.43 8.40
N ILE A 72 -6.45 -4.00 7.30
CA ILE A 72 -5.91 -2.97 6.40
C ILE A 72 -6.73 -1.70 6.46
N ASP A 73 -6.04 -0.57 6.74
CA ASP A 73 -6.57 0.76 6.56
C ASP A 73 -5.96 1.39 5.32
N VAL A 74 -6.77 2.16 4.58
CA VAL A 74 -6.32 2.94 3.42
C VAL A 74 -6.51 4.42 3.76
N TYR A 75 -5.48 5.22 3.51
CA TYR A 75 -5.49 6.66 3.75
C TYR A 75 -5.13 7.40 2.48
N ASP A 76 -6.03 8.27 2.00
CA ASP A 76 -5.82 9.05 0.78
C ASP A 76 -6.73 10.27 0.76
N LYS A 77 -6.15 11.47 0.97
CA LYS A 77 -6.90 12.73 0.95
C LYS A 77 -7.32 13.16 -0.45
N GLN A 78 -6.68 12.64 -1.49
CA GLN A 78 -6.98 13.02 -2.88
C GLN A 78 -8.19 12.26 -3.43
N ALA A 79 -8.47 11.08 -2.90
CA ALA A 79 -9.56 10.23 -3.38
C ALA A 79 -10.89 10.63 -2.76
N ASP A 80 -11.96 10.49 -3.54
CA ASP A 80 -13.32 10.66 -3.03
C ASP A 80 -13.72 9.42 -2.23
N TYR A 81 -14.06 9.61 -0.97
CA TYR A 81 -14.43 8.56 -0.03
C TYR A 81 -15.59 7.69 -0.57
N GLU A 82 -16.65 8.34 -1.02
CA GLU A 82 -17.85 7.62 -1.50
C GLU A 82 -17.58 6.86 -2.79
N GLU A 83 -16.80 7.43 -3.68
CA GLU A 83 -16.44 6.81 -4.96
C GLU A 83 -15.60 5.55 -4.75
N VAL A 84 -14.61 5.59 -3.86
CA VAL A 84 -13.77 4.42 -3.54
C VAL A 84 -14.61 3.33 -2.91
N LYS A 85 -15.51 3.69 -2.01
CA LYS A 85 -16.40 2.73 -1.35
C LYS A 85 -17.35 2.08 -2.34
N HIS A 86 -17.92 2.87 -3.25
CA HIS A 86 -18.83 2.36 -4.28
C HIS A 86 -18.11 1.43 -5.27
N GLU A 87 -16.94 1.84 -5.75
CA GLU A 87 -16.22 1.11 -6.79
C GLU A 87 -15.52 -0.15 -6.26
N TYR A 88 -14.88 -0.06 -5.09
CA TYR A 88 -14.03 -1.13 -4.56
C TYR A 88 -14.52 -1.74 -3.24
N GLY A 89 -15.53 -1.17 -2.63
CA GLY A 89 -15.99 -1.63 -1.31
C GLY A 89 -15.03 -1.30 -0.17
N ILE A 90 -14.09 -0.39 -0.39
CA ILE A 90 -13.06 -0.02 0.59
C ILE A 90 -13.44 1.29 1.28
N GLY A 91 -13.45 1.30 2.61
CA GLY A 91 -13.62 2.52 3.38
C GLY A 91 -12.26 3.17 3.65
N ILE A 92 -12.07 4.40 3.17
CA ILE A 92 -10.86 5.18 3.44
C ILE A 92 -10.97 5.79 4.83
N ILE A 93 -9.92 5.67 5.65
CA ILE A 93 -9.87 6.37 6.95
C ILE A 93 -9.56 7.84 6.71
N LYS A 94 -10.13 8.71 7.55
CA LYS A 94 -9.93 10.17 7.44
C LYS A 94 -8.76 10.65 8.28
N GLU A 95 -8.36 9.88 9.27
CA GLU A 95 -7.31 10.22 10.22
C GLU A 95 -6.49 8.97 10.56
N ILE A 96 -5.17 9.16 10.71
CA ILE A 96 -4.27 8.11 11.17
C ILE A 96 -4.14 8.26 12.68
N SER A 97 -4.72 7.34 13.44
CA SER A 97 -4.81 7.44 14.90
C SER A 97 -4.16 6.30 15.66
N ILE A 98 -3.62 5.30 14.96
CA ILE A 98 -2.96 4.14 15.58
C ILE A 98 -1.58 3.94 14.97
N GLN A 99 -0.82 3.02 15.55
CA GLN A 99 0.45 2.58 14.95
C GLN A 99 0.22 1.32 14.13
N TYR A 100 1.01 1.17 13.07
CA TYR A 100 0.85 0.08 12.10
C TYR A 100 2.07 -0.82 12.08
N ASP A 101 1.79 -2.12 11.89
CA ASP A 101 2.83 -3.15 11.75
C ASP A 101 3.42 -3.19 10.35
N ALA A 102 2.69 -2.69 9.38
CA ALA A 102 3.17 -2.52 8.01
C ALA A 102 2.61 -1.23 7.42
N ILE A 103 3.47 -0.47 6.75
CA ILE A 103 3.09 0.77 6.06
C ILE A 103 3.58 0.64 4.62
N ILE A 104 2.67 0.86 3.66
CA ILE A 104 2.98 0.75 2.23
C ILE A 104 2.65 2.07 1.57
N LEU A 105 3.67 2.74 1.02
CA LEU A 105 3.46 3.92 0.18
C LEU A 105 3.17 3.45 -1.24
N ALA A 106 1.91 3.57 -1.64
CA ALA A 106 1.44 3.05 -2.93
C ALA A 106 1.28 4.13 -3.99
N VAL A 107 1.01 5.38 -3.57
CA VAL A 107 0.91 6.53 -4.47
C VAL A 107 1.66 7.70 -3.82
N SER A 108 2.48 8.39 -4.59
CA SER A 108 3.36 9.43 -4.06
C SER A 108 2.69 10.81 -4.04
N HIS A 109 1.54 10.92 -3.36
CA HIS A 109 0.92 12.24 -3.15
C HIS A 109 1.86 13.15 -2.37
N SER A 110 1.93 14.43 -2.77
CA SER A 110 2.85 15.38 -2.14
C SER A 110 2.56 15.61 -0.66
N ASP A 111 1.30 15.49 -0.24
CA ASP A 111 0.94 15.65 1.18
C ASP A 111 1.51 14.54 2.07
N PHE A 112 1.88 13.39 1.53
CA PHE A 112 2.52 12.32 2.31
C PHE A 112 3.93 12.68 2.78
N ALA A 113 4.58 13.67 2.16
CA ALA A 113 5.90 14.13 2.60
C ALA A 113 5.88 14.70 4.03
N ALA A 114 4.73 15.18 4.48
CA ALA A 114 4.56 15.75 5.81
C ALA A 114 4.27 14.70 6.90
N LEU A 115 4.05 13.44 6.55
CA LEU A 115 3.76 12.39 7.51
C LEU A 115 5.01 12.01 8.30
N ASP A 116 4.86 11.90 9.61
CA ASP A 116 5.90 11.36 10.49
C ASP A 116 5.75 9.83 10.56
N ILE A 117 6.46 9.14 9.69
CA ILE A 117 6.37 7.68 9.55
C ILE A 117 6.78 6.98 10.85
N GLU A 118 7.81 7.48 11.54
CA GLU A 118 8.28 6.86 12.78
C GLU A 118 7.19 6.89 13.87
N SER A 119 6.35 7.94 13.90
CA SER A 119 5.28 8.05 14.89
C SER A 119 4.10 7.12 14.63
N ILE A 120 3.90 6.70 13.38
CA ILE A 120 2.77 5.85 12.99
C ILE A 120 3.19 4.40 12.76
N LYS A 121 4.46 4.08 12.94
CA LYS A 121 5.00 2.73 12.80
C LYS A 121 5.13 2.08 14.18
N SER A 122 4.69 0.83 14.32
CA SER A 122 4.90 0.07 15.55
C SER A 122 6.39 -0.29 15.70
N LYS A 123 6.77 -0.78 16.89
CA LYS A 123 8.17 -1.07 17.22
C LYS A 123 8.88 -1.93 16.18
N ASN A 124 8.24 -2.99 15.71
CA ASN A 124 8.78 -3.91 14.71
C ASN A 124 8.10 -3.72 13.34
N GLY A 125 7.52 -2.55 13.13
CA GLY A 125 6.83 -2.24 11.88
C GLY A 125 7.76 -2.22 10.69
N VAL A 126 7.23 -2.54 9.51
CA VAL A 126 7.95 -2.49 8.25
C VAL A 126 7.37 -1.39 7.37
N VAL A 127 8.21 -0.80 6.53
CA VAL A 127 7.83 0.24 5.58
C VAL A 127 8.27 -0.19 4.19
N TYR A 128 7.32 -0.26 3.27
CA TYR A 128 7.58 -0.58 1.86
C TYR A 128 7.18 0.60 0.99
N ASP A 129 8.10 1.08 0.17
CA ASP A 129 7.89 2.24 -0.69
C ASP A 129 7.86 1.81 -2.16
N ILE A 130 6.66 1.70 -2.73
CA ILE A 130 6.48 1.29 -4.13
C ILE A 130 7.05 2.35 -5.09
N LYS A 131 7.01 3.63 -4.69
CA LYS A 131 7.30 4.77 -5.59
C LYS A 131 8.71 5.33 -5.46
N GLY A 132 9.47 4.92 -4.45
CA GLY A 132 10.77 5.53 -4.18
C GLY A 132 10.67 6.98 -3.73
N PHE A 133 9.60 7.33 -3.04
CA PHE A 133 9.26 8.70 -2.64
C PHE A 133 9.85 9.10 -1.29
N MET A 134 9.95 8.14 -0.37
CA MET A 134 10.39 8.38 1.00
C MET A 134 11.91 8.35 1.11
N ASN A 135 12.44 8.93 2.21
CA ASN A 135 13.86 8.81 2.53
C ASN A 135 14.24 7.35 2.75
N LYS A 136 15.38 6.93 2.21
CA LYS A 136 15.88 5.55 2.36
C LYS A 136 16.01 5.12 3.81
N SER A 137 16.32 6.06 4.71
CA SER A 137 16.48 5.77 6.14
C SER A 137 15.18 5.32 6.81
N GLN A 138 14.01 5.62 6.21
CA GLN A 138 12.70 5.30 6.75
C GLN A 138 12.09 4.03 6.14
N VAL A 139 12.73 3.45 5.13
CA VAL A 139 12.16 2.41 4.28
C VAL A 139 12.94 1.11 4.46
N ASP A 140 12.23 0.00 4.65
CA ASP A 140 12.84 -1.32 4.71
C ASP A 140 13.11 -1.88 3.30
N GLU A 141 12.22 -1.59 2.35
CA GLU A 141 12.37 -2.05 0.97
C GLU A 141 11.63 -1.14 0.00
N ARG A 142 12.11 -1.10 -1.24
CA ARG A 142 11.49 -0.40 -2.37
C ARG A 142 11.26 -1.37 -3.52
N LEU A 143 10.28 -1.04 -4.36
CA LEU A 143 10.05 -1.78 -5.60
C LEU A 143 11.17 -1.48 -6.61
#